data_d6a6b00c80e85887ac667a5908c65143
#
_entry.id   d6a6b00c80e85887ac667a5908c65143
#
_cell.length_a   1.000
_cell.length_b   1.000
_cell.length_c   1.000
_cell.angle_alpha   90.00
_cell.angle_beta   90.00
_cell.angle_gamma   90.00
#
_symmetry.space_group_name_H-M   'P 1'
#
loop_
_entity.id
_entity.type
_entity.pdbx_description
1 polymer ?
#
loop_
_entity_poly.entity_id
_entity_poly.type
_entity_poly.pdbx_seq_one_letter_code
_entity_poly.pdbx_strand_id
1 'polypeptide(L)'
;MSDHFRLTLAQLNPVLGDLGGNAAKAREAWETARAAKADMIAFPEMFITGYQTQDLVLKSGFAEAAEAAITALGADCADGPAIGIGGPLRHGGKLYNAFYVLAGGRVIARVLKHELPHKQLFDEMRLFDPGPVSGPYAVGAARIGSPICEDAWWPEVAETLAETGAEMLLVPNGSPYHRGKLDLRMSHMVARVVETGLPLIYLNSVGGQDDQIYDGASFVLNPGADGGAEKVVQLAPFAEEIAHVDFTRAADGGWRAARGEMTPQPNEWEQDYHAITLGLRDYLRKSGFGKVVLGLSGGIDSALVAAIAADAVGP
;
A
#
# COMPACT_ATOMS: atom_id res chain seq x y z
N MET A 1 28.05 1.64 10.71
CA MET A 1 26.65 1.75 10.28
C MET A 1 26.08 0.34 10.31
N SER A 2 24.81 0.14 10.64
CA SER A 2 24.21 -1.22 10.60
C SER A 2 24.13 -1.68 9.14
N ASP A 3 24.53 -2.91 8.88
CA ASP A 3 24.42 -3.54 7.55
C ASP A 3 23.11 -4.33 7.41
N HIS A 4 22.16 -4.09 8.33
CA HIS A 4 20.87 -4.74 8.38
C HIS A 4 19.76 -3.70 8.56
N PHE A 5 18.64 -3.92 7.85
CA PHE A 5 17.40 -3.13 7.95
C PHE A 5 16.21 -4.08 7.82
N ARG A 6 15.29 -4.05 8.79
CA ARG A 6 14.06 -4.83 8.77
C ARG A 6 12.86 -3.94 8.50
N LEU A 7 12.18 -4.20 7.39
CA LEU A 7 10.92 -3.53 7.03
C LEU A 7 9.74 -4.46 7.26
N THR A 8 8.72 -3.98 7.94
CA THR A 8 7.42 -4.65 8.05
C THR A 8 6.47 -4.08 7.01
N LEU A 9 5.86 -4.94 6.20
CA LEU A 9 4.84 -4.61 5.21
C LEU A 9 3.47 -4.91 5.81
N ALA A 10 2.61 -3.90 5.87
CA ALA A 10 1.25 -4.02 6.39
C ALA A 10 0.24 -3.96 5.21
N GLN A 11 0.04 -5.09 4.52
CA GLN A 11 -1.00 -5.25 3.52
C GLN A 11 -2.34 -5.41 4.23
N LEU A 12 -3.02 -4.31 4.49
CA LEU A 12 -4.22 -4.28 5.32
C LEU A 12 -5.39 -3.62 4.62
N ASN A 13 -6.59 -3.86 5.16
CA ASN A 13 -7.88 -3.42 4.66
C ASN A 13 -8.42 -2.26 5.51
N PRO A 14 -8.16 -1.00 5.13
CA PRO A 14 -8.74 0.15 5.82
C PRO A 14 -10.23 0.31 5.50
N VAL A 15 -10.94 1.00 6.39
CA VAL A 15 -12.34 1.39 6.17
C VAL A 15 -12.39 2.86 5.79
N LEU A 16 -13.06 3.17 4.68
CA LEU A 16 -13.18 4.55 4.20
C LEU A 16 -13.86 5.44 5.24
N GLY A 17 -13.20 6.55 5.58
CA GLY A 17 -13.70 7.55 6.52
C GLY A 17 -13.54 7.19 8.00
N ASP A 18 -13.19 5.96 8.35
CA ASP A 18 -12.97 5.55 9.75
C ASP A 18 -11.54 5.84 10.21
N LEU A 19 -11.25 7.12 10.43
CA LEU A 19 -9.92 7.57 10.87
C LEU A 19 -9.47 6.90 12.16
N GLY A 20 -10.39 6.74 13.12
CA GLY A 20 -10.09 6.13 14.42
C GLY A 20 -9.81 4.62 14.31
N GLY A 21 -10.64 3.88 13.58
CA GLY A 21 -10.46 2.45 13.36
C GLY A 21 -9.20 2.15 12.55
N ASN A 22 -8.91 2.94 11.51
CA ASN A 22 -7.70 2.77 10.71
C ASN A 22 -6.43 3.10 11.54
N ALA A 23 -6.46 4.13 12.39
CA ALA A 23 -5.36 4.43 13.31
C ALA A 23 -5.14 3.32 14.35
N ALA A 24 -6.23 2.74 14.89
CA ALA A 24 -6.16 1.61 15.81
C ALA A 24 -5.56 0.36 15.14
N LYS A 25 -6.01 0.05 13.92
CA LYS A 25 -5.44 -1.03 13.08
C LYS A 25 -3.96 -0.81 12.79
N ALA A 26 -3.56 0.43 12.48
CA ALA A 26 -2.15 0.77 12.27
C ALA A 26 -1.31 0.57 13.54
N ARG A 27 -1.84 0.94 14.72
CA ARG A 27 -1.16 0.73 16.01
C ARG A 27 -0.99 -0.77 16.32
N GLU A 28 -2.00 -1.58 16.10
CA GLU A 28 -1.92 -3.04 16.30
C GLU A 28 -0.84 -3.67 15.40
N ALA A 29 -0.81 -3.29 14.13
CA ALA A 29 0.23 -3.73 13.21
C ALA A 29 1.62 -3.23 13.62
N TRP A 30 1.71 -2.00 14.13
CA TRP A 30 2.96 -1.44 14.66
C TRP A 30 3.49 -2.22 15.87
N GLU A 31 2.62 -2.69 16.78
CA GLU A 31 3.03 -3.56 17.90
C GLU A 31 3.62 -4.88 17.38
N THR A 32 3.06 -5.43 16.30
CA THR A 32 3.60 -6.62 15.63
C THR A 32 5.01 -6.35 15.07
N ALA A 33 5.19 -5.20 14.41
CA ALA A 33 6.50 -4.78 13.89
C ALA A 33 7.50 -4.54 15.03
N ARG A 34 7.07 -3.93 16.13
CA ARG A 34 7.90 -3.69 17.33
C ARG A 34 8.36 -5.01 17.97
N ALA A 35 7.46 -5.97 18.09
CA ALA A 35 7.79 -7.31 18.61
C ALA A 35 8.81 -8.04 17.71
N ALA A 36 8.72 -7.83 16.38
CA ALA A 36 9.67 -8.36 15.41
C ALA A 36 10.99 -7.57 15.33
N LYS A 37 11.14 -6.50 16.11
CA LYS A 37 12.30 -5.60 16.11
C LYS A 37 12.57 -4.99 14.72
N ALA A 38 11.50 -4.61 14.04
CA ALA A 38 11.61 -3.91 12.76
C ALA A 38 12.19 -2.50 12.95
N ASP A 39 12.87 -1.99 11.92
CA ASP A 39 13.32 -0.59 11.87
C ASP A 39 12.18 0.32 11.40
N MET A 40 11.28 -0.21 10.54
CA MET A 40 10.15 0.52 9.99
C MET A 40 8.97 -0.42 9.73
N ILE A 41 7.75 0.10 9.87
CA ILE A 41 6.53 -0.48 9.29
C ILE A 41 5.98 0.47 8.23
N ALA A 42 5.52 -0.08 7.11
CA ALA A 42 4.90 0.66 6.03
C ALA A 42 3.44 0.24 5.82
N PHE A 43 2.59 1.21 5.59
CA PHE A 43 1.18 1.08 5.22
C PHE A 43 0.93 1.56 3.79
N PRO A 44 -0.14 1.09 3.12
CA PRO A 44 -0.48 1.53 1.78
C PRO A 44 -0.79 3.02 1.63
N GLU A 45 -0.94 3.45 0.37
CA GLU A 45 -1.41 4.77 -0.01
C GLU A 45 -2.76 5.10 0.66
N MET A 46 -2.90 6.34 1.17
CA MET A 46 -4.13 6.86 1.80
C MET A 46 -4.72 5.96 2.90
N PHE A 47 -3.89 5.17 3.58
CA PHE A 47 -4.34 4.17 4.55
C PHE A 47 -5.18 4.76 5.69
N ILE A 48 -4.80 5.94 6.22
CA ILE A 48 -5.50 6.52 7.37
C ILE A 48 -6.96 6.88 7.05
N THR A 49 -7.24 7.27 5.81
CA THR A 49 -8.57 7.65 5.35
C THR A 49 -9.34 6.51 4.70
N GLY A 50 -8.64 5.43 4.29
CA GLY A 50 -9.10 4.53 3.25
C GLY A 50 -9.01 5.18 1.86
N TYR A 51 -9.07 4.40 0.80
CA TYR A 51 -8.93 4.84 -0.58
C TYR A 51 -10.02 4.17 -1.46
N GLN A 52 -10.76 4.90 -2.33
CA GLN A 52 -10.64 6.32 -2.71
C GLN A 52 -11.61 7.17 -1.89
N THR A 53 -11.11 8.27 -1.35
CA THR A 53 -11.91 9.16 -0.49
C THR A 53 -12.95 10.00 -1.23
N GLN A 54 -12.90 10.05 -2.54
CA GLN A 54 -13.79 10.87 -3.38
C GLN A 54 -13.91 12.31 -2.82
N ASP A 55 -15.10 12.91 -2.88
CA ASP A 55 -15.34 14.27 -2.42
C ASP A 55 -15.17 14.48 -0.89
N LEU A 56 -15.07 13.40 -0.12
CA LEU A 56 -14.88 13.50 1.32
C LEU A 56 -13.58 14.23 1.68
N VAL A 57 -12.51 14.00 0.92
CA VAL A 57 -11.20 14.63 1.15
C VAL A 57 -11.18 16.14 0.90
N LEU A 58 -12.12 16.64 0.09
CA LEU A 58 -12.26 18.08 -0.17
C LEU A 58 -12.78 18.85 1.05
N LYS A 59 -13.44 18.17 1.99
CA LYS A 59 -13.88 18.77 3.25
C LYS A 59 -12.66 19.05 4.13
N SER A 60 -12.38 20.32 4.42
CA SER A 60 -11.19 20.74 5.20
C SER A 60 -11.11 20.00 6.54
N GLY A 61 -12.20 19.96 7.29
CA GLY A 61 -12.25 19.30 8.59
C GLY A 61 -11.94 17.80 8.54
N PHE A 62 -12.24 17.09 7.42
CA PHE A 62 -11.87 15.69 7.26
C PHE A 62 -10.36 15.51 7.00
N ALA A 63 -9.79 16.30 6.11
CA ALA A 63 -8.35 16.26 5.83
C ALA A 63 -7.51 16.65 7.06
N GLU A 64 -7.93 17.68 7.80
CA GLU A 64 -7.29 18.10 9.05
C GLU A 64 -7.38 17.03 10.14
N ALA A 65 -8.55 16.37 10.28
CA ALA A 65 -8.73 15.26 11.21
C ALA A 65 -7.85 14.05 10.85
N ALA A 66 -7.68 13.76 9.56
CA ALA A 66 -6.78 12.69 9.10
C ALA A 66 -5.31 13.00 9.44
N GLU A 67 -4.85 14.23 9.22
CA GLU A 67 -3.49 14.66 9.61
C GLU A 67 -3.29 14.62 11.14
N ALA A 68 -4.30 15.03 11.90
CA ALA A 68 -4.28 14.93 13.36
C ALA A 68 -4.20 13.47 13.84
N ALA A 69 -4.94 12.54 13.20
CA ALA A 69 -4.90 11.12 13.52
C ALA A 69 -3.51 10.51 13.23
N ILE A 70 -2.87 10.88 12.12
CA ILE A 70 -1.49 10.46 11.80
C ILE A 70 -0.52 11.00 12.84
N THR A 71 -0.65 12.26 13.22
CA THR A 71 0.24 12.89 14.20
C THR A 71 0.10 12.24 15.59
N ALA A 72 -1.13 11.94 16.01
CA ALA A 72 -1.42 11.24 17.25
C ALA A 72 -0.86 9.81 17.25
N LEU A 73 -1.03 9.08 16.13
CA LEU A 73 -0.44 7.75 15.95
C LEU A 73 1.09 7.79 16.12
N GLY A 74 1.75 8.80 15.52
CA GLY A 74 3.19 8.99 15.69
C GLY A 74 3.60 9.20 17.13
N ALA A 75 2.86 10.04 17.88
CA ALA A 75 3.13 10.31 19.30
C ALA A 75 2.92 9.05 20.16
N ASP A 76 1.86 8.28 19.90
CA ASP A 76 1.56 7.03 20.61
C ASP A 76 2.59 5.93 20.33
N CYS A 77 3.23 5.95 19.16
CA CYS A 77 4.19 4.96 18.68
C CYS A 77 5.65 5.49 18.70
N ALA A 78 6.00 6.35 19.66
CA ALA A 78 7.30 7.03 19.71
C ALA A 78 8.48 6.07 19.94
N ASP A 79 8.27 5.01 20.74
CA ASP A 79 9.33 4.12 21.24
C ASP A 79 9.36 2.79 20.45
N GLY A 80 9.64 2.85 19.16
CA GLY A 80 9.70 1.65 18.32
C GLY A 80 10.01 1.95 16.87
N PRO A 81 9.60 1.06 15.94
CA PRO A 81 9.87 1.21 14.53
C PRO A 81 9.24 2.49 13.97
N ALA A 82 9.93 3.09 13.00
CA ALA A 82 9.37 4.20 12.23
C ALA A 82 8.10 3.76 11.50
N ILE A 83 7.18 4.68 11.22
CA ILE A 83 5.93 4.41 10.51
C ILE A 83 5.93 5.16 9.19
N GLY A 84 5.67 4.46 8.08
CA GLY A 84 5.31 5.05 6.80
C GLY A 84 3.82 4.85 6.55
N ILE A 85 3.02 5.92 6.40
CA ILE A 85 1.57 5.83 6.26
C ILE A 85 1.01 6.86 5.30
N GLY A 86 0.10 6.42 4.39
CA GLY A 86 -0.57 7.30 3.44
C GLY A 86 -1.74 8.07 4.05
N GLY A 87 -1.88 9.34 3.64
CA GLY A 87 -3.00 10.20 4.03
C GLY A 87 -2.98 11.55 3.31
N PRO A 88 -4.06 12.34 3.39
CA PRO A 88 -4.11 13.65 2.77
C PRO A 88 -3.26 14.68 3.55
N LEU A 89 -2.75 15.68 2.83
CA LEU A 89 -2.06 16.83 3.40
C LEU A 89 -2.61 18.12 2.83
N ARG A 90 -3.08 19.04 3.70
CA ARG A 90 -3.35 20.42 3.31
C ARG A 90 -2.15 21.30 3.62
N HIS A 91 -1.58 21.93 2.59
CA HIS A 91 -0.46 22.82 2.76
C HIS A 91 -0.45 23.92 1.69
N GLY A 92 -0.25 25.18 2.11
CA GLY A 92 -0.17 26.32 1.19
C GLY A 92 -1.43 26.54 0.34
N GLY A 93 -2.61 26.20 0.84
CA GLY A 93 -3.89 26.31 0.13
C GLY A 93 -4.18 25.16 -0.85
N LYS A 94 -3.29 24.19 -0.95
CA LYS A 94 -3.37 23.01 -1.79
C LYS A 94 -3.68 21.76 -0.98
N LEU A 95 -4.18 20.73 -1.66
CA LEU A 95 -4.47 19.41 -1.08
C LEU A 95 -3.66 18.36 -1.83
N TYR A 96 -2.89 17.56 -1.10
CA TYR A 96 -2.01 16.54 -1.65
C TYR A 96 -2.38 15.15 -1.16
N ASN A 97 -2.21 14.14 -2.01
CA ASN A 97 -2.02 12.77 -1.61
C ASN A 97 -0.58 12.62 -1.11
N ALA A 98 -0.40 12.22 0.15
CA ALA A 98 0.90 12.24 0.79
C ALA A 98 1.21 10.93 1.53
N PHE A 99 2.50 10.63 1.63
CA PHE A 99 3.01 9.56 2.47
C PHE A 99 3.85 10.17 3.59
N TYR A 100 3.40 9.96 4.83
CA TYR A 100 4.04 10.48 6.03
C TYR A 100 5.02 9.47 6.59
N VAL A 101 6.19 9.94 7.01
CA VAL A 101 7.16 9.14 7.74
C VAL A 101 7.28 9.68 9.15
N LEU A 102 7.01 8.81 10.12
CA LEU A 102 6.99 9.15 11.55
C LEU A 102 8.10 8.39 12.26
N ALA A 103 8.85 9.03 13.11
CA ALA A 103 9.85 8.41 13.97
C ALA A 103 10.07 9.22 15.24
N GLY A 104 10.27 8.56 16.37
CA GLY A 104 10.50 9.22 17.66
C GLY A 104 9.38 10.20 18.02
N GLY A 105 8.14 9.83 17.80
CA GLY A 105 6.96 10.63 18.16
C GLY A 105 6.63 11.79 17.22
N ARG A 106 7.28 11.94 16.08
CA ARG A 106 7.11 13.09 15.19
C ARG A 106 7.15 12.72 13.71
N VAL A 107 6.58 13.57 12.88
CA VAL A 107 6.73 13.50 11.41
C VAL A 107 8.15 13.94 11.05
N ILE A 108 8.92 13.05 10.43
CA ILE A 108 10.28 13.35 9.96
C ILE A 108 10.35 13.63 8.46
N ALA A 109 9.38 13.13 7.67
CA ALA A 109 9.24 13.42 6.25
C ALA A 109 7.79 13.38 5.80
N ARG A 110 7.48 14.10 4.72
CA ARG A 110 6.25 14.05 3.95
C ARG A 110 6.63 13.93 2.49
N VAL A 111 6.25 12.84 1.86
CA VAL A 111 6.40 12.63 0.42
C VAL A 111 5.07 12.99 -0.23
N LEU A 112 5.09 13.80 -1.27
CA LEU A 112 3.89 14.24 -1.99
C LEU A 112 3.80 13.49 -3.32
N LYS A 113 2.64 12.97 -3.64
CA LYS A 113 2.40 12.31 -4.92
C LYS A 113 2.55 13.34 -6.06
N HIS A 114 3.37 12.98 -7.04
CA HIS A 114 3.68 13.82 -8.20
C HIS A 114 2.75 13.52 -9.37
N GLU A 115 2.62 12.24 -9.72
CA GLU A 115 1.79 11.77 -10.83
C GLU A 115 0.39 11.42 -10.35
N LEU A 116 -0.61 12.17 -10.81
CA LEU A 116 -2.01 11.99 -10.43
C LEU A 116 -2.78 11.28 -11.54
N PRO A 117 -3.26 10.04 -11.31
CA PRO A 117 -4.04 9.34 -12.33
C PRO A 117 -5.39 10.03 -12.57
N HIS A 118 -5.78 10.15 -13.85
CA HIS A 118 -7.05 10.75 -14.29
C HIS A 118 -7.76 9.91 -15.35
N LYS A 119 -7.50 8.60 -15.37
CA LYS A 119 -8.05 7.67 -16.36
C LYS A 119 -8.82 6.55 -15.69
N GLN A 120 -9.84 6.05 -16.37
CA GLN A 120 -10.69 4.96 -15.90
C GLN A 120 -11.38 5.26 -14.56
N LEU A 121 -10.99 4.56 -13.51
CA LEU A 121 -11.57 4.65 -12.16
C LEU A 121 -10.96 5.77 -11.33
N PHE A 122 -9.89 6.41 -11.81
CA PHE A 122 -9.16 7.43 -11.08
C PHE A 122 -9.45 8.82 -11.61
N ASP A 123 -9.73 9.74 -10.69
CA ASP A 123 -9.88 11.16 -10.96
C ASP A 123 -9.17 11.99 -9.89
N GLU A 124 -7.90 11.60 -9.60
CA GLU A 124 -7.12 12.27 -8.57
C GLU A 124 -6.80 13.73 -8.91
N MET A 125 -6.66 14.06 -10.19
CA MET A 125 -6.45 15.45 -10.65
C MET A 125 -7.59 16.39 -10.26
N ARG A 126 -8.80 15.87 -10.02
CA ARG A 126 -9.93 16.66 -9.51
C ARG A 126 -9.85 16.90 -7.99
N LEU A 127 -9.17 16.00 -7.28
CA LEU A 127 -9.16 15.96 -5.81
C LEU A 127 -7.88 16.55 -5.23
N PHE A 128 -6.74 16.29 -5.86
CA PHE A 128 -5.42 16.62 -5.34
C PHE A 128 -4.62 17.50 -6.31
N ASP A 129 -3.72 18.27 -5.74
CA ASP A 129 -2.68 18.97 -6.48
C ASP A 129 -1.45 18.08 -6.66
N PRO A 130 -0.75 18.10 -7.81
CA PRO A 130 0.52 17.41 -7.95
C PRO A 130 1.57 18.05 -7.04
N GLY A 131 2.28 17.19 -6.28
CA GLY A 131 3.40 17.61 -5.45
C GLY A 131 4.70 17.72 -6.24
N PRO A 132 5.70 18.46 -5.77
CA PRO A 132 7.06 18.34 -6.28
C PRO A 132 7.60 16.93 -5.96
N VAL A 133 8.53 16.43 -6.79
CA VAL A 133 9.24 15.19 -6.48
C VAL A 133 10.02 15.39 -5.18
N SER A 134 9.70 14.57 -4.18
CA SER A 134 10.35 14.62 -2.86
C SER A 134 11.64 13.80 -2.90
N GLY A 135 12.69 14.28 -2.22
CA GLY A 135 13.91 13.49 -2.05
C GLY A 135 13.73 12.31 -1.08
N PRO A 136 14.72 11.40 -1.02
CA PRO A 136 14.70 10.27 -0.08
C PRO A 136 14.84 10.74 1.36
N TYR A 137 14.24 9.96 2.27
CA TYR A 137 14.34 10.16 3.73
C TYR A 137 15.15 9.03 4.37
N ALA A 138 15.68 9.30 5.57
CA ALA A 138 16.48 8.33 6.31
C ALA A 138 15.67 7.69 7.44
N VAL A 139 15.72 6.36 7.53
CA VAL A 139 15.25 5.57 8.68
C VAL A 139 16.36 4.58 9.05
N GLY A 140 16.88 4.69 10.27
CA GLY A 140 18.03 3.88 10.68
C GLY A 140 19.23 4.05 9.73
N ALA A 141 19.69 2.94 9.16
CA ALA A 141 20.81 2.91 8.22
C ALA A 141 20.40 3.06 6.74
N ALA A 142 19.11 3.07 6.43
CA ALA A 142 18.60 3.09 5.06
C ALA A 142 18.13 4.47 4.62
N ARG A 143 18.39 4.83 3.37
CA ARG A 143 17.81 5.99 2.68
C ARG A 143 16.74 5.50 1.70
N ILE A 144 15.50 5.83 1.97
CA ILE A 144 14.33 5.28 1.27
C ILE A 144 13.70 6.35 0.40
N GLY A 145 13.48 6.05 -0.86
CA GLY A 145 12.63 6.81 -1.76
C GLY A 145 11.24 6.20 -1.81
N SER A 146 10.19 7.02 -1.74
CA SER A 146 8.82 6.51 -1.79
C SER A 146 8.02 7.15 -2.93
N PRO A 147 8.15 6.64 -4.17
CA PRO A 147 7.22 6.99 -5.23
C PRO A 147 5.84 6.42 -4.89
N ILE A 148 4.79 7.26 -4.91
CA ILE A 148 3.44 6.85 -4.49
C ILE A 148 2.66 6.35 -5.70
N CYS A 149 2.35 5.06 -5.74
CA CYS A 149 1.47 4.41 -6.72
C CYS A 149 1.81 4.78 -8.18
N GLU A 150 1.06 5.70 -8.82
CA GLU A 150 1.26 6.15 -10.20
C GLU A 150 2.67 6.73 -10.44
N ASP A 151 3.30 7.34 -9.44
CA ASP A 151 4.68 7.84 -9.53
C ASP A 151 5.67 6.76 -10.02
N ALA A 152 5.45 5.51 -9.62
CA ALA A 152 6.33 4.39 -9.99
C ALA A 152 6.03 3.81 -11.38
N TRP A 153 4.98 4.25 -12.06
CA TRP A 153 4.67 3.82 -13.43
C TRP A 153 5.55 4.52 -14.47
N TRP A 154 6.07 5.69 -14.10
CA TRP A 154 6.92 6.53 -14.93
C TRP A 154 8.35 6.54 -14.41
N PRO A 155 9.38 6.69 -15.26
CA PRO A 155 10.77 6.65 -14.82
C PRO A 155 11.16 7.85 -13.96
N GLU A 156 10.64 9.03 -14.24
CA GLU A 156 11.14 10.33 -13.77
C GLU A 156 11.26 10.42 -12.25
N VAL A 157 10.23 9.96 -11.52
CA VAL A 157 10.24 10.04 -10.05
C VAL A 157 11.24 9.05 -9.45
N ALA A 158 11.29 7.81 -9.97
CA ALA A 158 12.19 6.79 -9.48
C ALA A 158 13.66 7.12 -9.78
N GLU A 159 13.95 7.63 -10.98
CA GLU A 159 15.29 8.10 -11.38
C GLU A 159 15.74 9.28 -10.51
N THR A 160 14.90 10.30 -10.33
CA THR A 160 15.20 11.44 -9.45
C THR A 160 15.50 10.98 -8.02
N LEU A 161 14.75 10.00 -7.48
CA LEU A 161 15.01 9.46 -6.15
C LEU A 161 16.36 8.75 -6.10
N ALA A 162 16.72 7.93 -7.10
CA ALA A 162 17.99 7.26 -7.18
C ALA A 162 19.15 8.26 -7.27
N GLU A 163 19.06 9.26 -8.15
CA GLU A 163 20.07 10.31 -8.35
C GLU A 163 20.27 11.17 -7.09
N THR A 164 19.23 11.37 -6.30
CA THR A 164 19.29 12.11 -5.03
C THR A 164 19.67 11.25 -3.82
N GLY A 165 20.03 9.99 -4.06
CA GLY A 165 20.66 9.09 -3.10
C GLY A 165 19.69 8.19 -2.34
N ALA A 166 18.56 7.82 -2.91
CA ALA A 166 17.78 6.68 -2.43
C ALA A 166 18.60 5.40 -2.58
N GLU A 167 18.46 4.49 -1.64
CA GLU A 167 19.13 3.19 -1.61
C GLU A 167 18.13 2.03 -1.77
N MET A 168 16.85 2.31 -1.66
CA MET A 168 15.72 1.41 -1.94
C MET A 168 14.47 2.22 -2.26
N LEU A 169 13.54 1.61 -3.00
CA LEU A 169 12.26 2.21 -3.35
C LEU A 169 11.13 1.50 -2.59
N LEU A 170 10.37 2.24 -1.80
CA LEU A 170 9.14 1.78 -1.15
C LEU A 170 7.94 2.44 -1.86
N VAL A 171 7.14 1.64 -2.56
CA VAL A 171 6.00 2.10 -3.37
C VAL A 171 4.69 1.77 -2.65
N PRO A 172 4.11 2.70 -1.87
CA PRO A 172 2.78 2.52 -1.28
C PRO A 172 1.70 2.71 -2.34
N ASN A 173 0.73 1.79 -2.39
CA ASN A 173 -0.28 1.74 -3.44
C ASN A 173 -1.70 1.58 -2.88
N GLY A 174 -2.66 2.19 -3.61
CA GLY A 174 -4.07 1.87 -3.61
C GLY A 174 -4.48 1.42 -5.01
N SER A 175 -3.86 0.35 -5.51
CA SER A 175 -4.05 -0.11 -6.90
C SER A 175 -5.13 -1.19 -6.96
N PRO A 176 -6.29 -0.93 -7.64
CA PRO A 176 -7.40 -1.86 -7.69
C PRO A 176 -7.12 -3.05 -8.62
N TYR A 177 -7.82 -4.13 -8.34
CA TYR A 177 -7.83 -5.34 -9.14
C TYR A 177 -8.54 -5.13 -10.48
N HIS A 178 -7.96 -5.67 -11.51
CA HIS A 178 -8.59 -6.08 -12.76
C HIS A 178 -7.76 -7.19 -13.40
N ARG A 179 -8.34 -7.94 -14.32
CA ARG A 179 -7.61 -9.02 -15.03
C ARG A 179 -6.33 -8.52 -15.70
N GLY A 180 -5.23 -9.25 -15.53
CA GLY A 180 -3.90 -8.90 -16.06
C GLY A 180 -3.19 -7.76 -15.33
N LYS A 181 -3.78 -7.19 -14.26
CA LYS A 181 -3.18 -6.05 -13.53
C LYS A 181 -1.87 -6.42 -12.85
N LEU A 182 -1.76 -7.65 -12.32
CA LEU A 182 -0.56 -8.09 -11.63
C LEU A 182 0.66 -8.12 -12.56
N ASP A 183 0.49 -8.64 -13.79
CA ASP A 183 1.56 -8.66 -14.78
C ASP A 183 1.96 -7.26 -15.24
N LEU A 184 0.97 -6.37 -15.37
CA LEU A 184 1.22 -4.98 -15.71
C LEU A 184 2.00 -4.25 -14.60
N ARG A 185 1.61 -4.42 -13.32
CA ARG A 185 2.36 -3.91 -12.16
C ARG A 185 3.79 -4.45 -12.15
N MET A 186 3.93 -5.76 -12.34
CA MET A 186 5.24 -6.41 -12.37
C MET A 186 6.13 -5.82 -13.47
N SER A 187 5.62 -5.63 -14.69
CA SER A 187 6.38 -5.05 -15.80
C SER A 187 6.89 -3.66 -15.49
N HIS A 188 6.05 -2.79 -14.91
CA HIS A 188 6.47 -1.44 -14.52
C HIS A 188 7.51 -1.46 -13.40
N MET A 189 7.30 -2.28 -12.36
CA MET A 189 8.22 -2.32 -11.21
C MET A 189 9.58 -2.95 -11.58
N VAL A 190 9.58 -3.96 -12.45
CA VAL A 190 10.82 -4.51 -13.02
C VAL A 190 11.60 -3.43 -13.79
N ALA A 191 10.91 -2.61 -14.60
CA ALA A 191 11.55 -1.50 -15.30
C ALA A 191 12.20 -0.52 -14.30
N ARG A 192 11.52 -0.14 -13.22
CA ARG A 192 12.09 0.75 -12.17
C ARG A 192 13.33 0.15 -11.51
N VAL A 193 13.32 -1.16 -11.23
CA VAL A 193 14.50 -1.85 -10.65
C VAL A 193 15.67 -1.85 -11.63
N VAL A 194 15.42 -2.13 -12.91
CA VAL A 194 16.44 -2.15 -13.96
C VAL A 194 17.06 -0.76 -14.17
N GLU A 195 16.24 0.28 -14.22
CA GLU A 195 16.69 1.65 -14.45
C GLU A 195 17.48 2.22 -13.27
N THR A 196 17.04 1.94 -12.05
CA THR A 196 17.65 2.53 -10.85
C THR A 196 18.74 1.66 -10.22
N GLY A 197 18.73 0.35 -10.46
CA GLY A 197 19.58 -0.61 -9.76
C GLY A 197 19.23 -0.79 -8.28
N LEU A 198 18.08 -0.31 -7.83
CA LEU A 198 17.64 -0.34 -6.44
C LEU A 198 16.65 -1.49 -6.17
N PRO A 199 16.67 -2.11 -4.98
CA PRO A 199 15.60 -3.00 -4.57
C PRO A 199 14.29 -2.21 -4.43
N LEU A 200 13.16 -2.84 -4.80
CA LEU A 200 11.85 -2.20 -4.82
C LEU A 200 10.84 -3.02 -4.02
N ILE A 201 10.13 -2.33 -3.16
CA ILE A 201 9.05 -2.86 -2.33
C ILE A 201 7.73 -2.30 -2.87
N TYR A 202 6.88 -3.15 -3.43
CA TYR A 202 5.53 -2.80 -3.85
C TYR A 202 4.55 -3.20 -2.76
N LEU A 203 3.98 -2.23 -2.05
CA LEU A 203 3.02 -2.45 -0.97
C LEU A 203 1.64 -1.97 -1.39
N ASN A 204 0.67 -2.87 -1.52
CA ASN A 204 -0.68 -2.56 -1.96
C ASN A 204 -1.71 -2.72 -0.84
N SER A 205 -2.80 -1.95 -0.92
CA SER A 205 -4.00 -2.17 -0.12
C SER A 205 -4.69 -3.48 -0.48
N VAL A 206 -5.45 -4.04 0.46
CA VAL A 206 -6.36 -5.16 0.22
C VAL A 206 -7.76 -4.79 0.69
N GLY A 207 -8.79 -5.37 0.08
CA GLY A 207 -10.19 -5.19 0.50
C GLY A 207 -11.10 -4.64 -0.59
N GLY A 208 -12.40 -4.65 -0.31
CA GLY A 208 -13.43 -4.04 -1.14
C GLY A 208 -13.87 -2.69 -0.59
N GLN A 209 -14.05 -1.70 -1.45
CA GLN A 209 -14.59 -0.39 -1.11
C GLN A 209 -15.42 0.14 -2.27
N ASP A 210 -16.73 0.30 -2.04
CA ASP A 210 -17.72 0.66 -3.07
C ASP A 210 -17.64 -0.31 -4.27
N ASP A 211 -17.33 0.18 -5.45
CA ASP A 211 -17.14 -0.60 -6.68
C ASP A 211 -15.68 -0.99 -6.95
N GLN A 212 -14.77 -0.74 -5.99
CA GLN A 212 -13.35 -1.03 -6.10
C GLN A 212 -12.96 -2.23 -5.24
N ILE A 213 -12.11 -3.08 -5.78
CA ILE A 213 -11.52 -4.20 -5.04
C ILE A 213 -10.01 -4.09 -5.16
N TYR A 214 -9.34 -4.10 -4.02
CA TYR A 214 -7.89 -4.08 -3.91
C TYR A 214 -7.43 -5.50 -3.58
N ASP A 215 -6.56 -6.04 -4.41
CA ASP A 215 -6.13 -7.43 -4.32
C ASP A 215 -4.91 -7.66 -3.42
N GLY A 216 -4.30 -6.61 -2.88
CA GLY A 216 -3.05 -6.78 -2.15
C GLY A 216 -1.94 -7.27 -3.10
N ALA A 217 -1.57 -8.54 -2.97
CA ALA A 217 -0.53 -9.18 -3.78
C ALA A 217 0.79 -8.38 -3.79
N SER A 218 1.15 -7.79 -2.65
CA SER A 218 2.38 -7.03 -2.47
C SER A 218 3.61 -7.90 -2.72
N PHE A 219 4.71 -7.30 -3.18
CA PHE A 219 5.91 -8.05 -3.51
C PHE A 219 7.19 -7.22 -3.32
N VAL A 220 8.32 -7.92 -3.29
CA VAL A 220 9.66 -7.31 -3.23
C VAL A 220 10.51 -7.82 -4.37
N LEU A 221 11.19 -6.88 -5.02
CA LEU A 221 12.15 -7.15 -6.11
C LEU A 221 13.55 -6.73 -5.68
N ASN A 222 14.53 -7.57 -5.99
CA ASN A 222 15.94 -7.19 -5.97
C ASN A 222 16.45 -6.94 -7.40
N PRO A 223 17.49 -6.10 -7.59
CA PRO A 223 18.25 -6.10 -8.82
C PRO A 223 18.85 -7.49 -9.08
N GLY A 224 18.65 -8.03 -10.26
CA GLY A 224 19.19 -9.32 -10.70
C GLY A 224 20.65 -9.22 -11.12
N ALA A 225 21.38 -10.32 -10.97
CA ALA A 225 22.80 -10.38 -11.37
C ALA A 225 23.02 -10.25 -12.89
N ASP A 226 21.97 -10.52 -13.67
CA ASP A 226 21.95 -10.40 -15.14
C ASP A 226 21.53 -9.01 -15.63
N GLY A 227 21.34 -8.06 -14.73
CA GLY A 227 20.83 -6.72 -15.03
C GLY A 227 19.30 -6.64 -15.10
N GLY A 228 18.59 -7.73 -14.79
CA GLY A 228 17.13 -7.77 -14.64
C GLY A 228 16.68 -7.48 -13.21
N ALA A 229 15.51 -8.02 -12.85
CA ALA A 229 14.97 -7.99 -11.49
C ALA A 229 14.55 -9.38 -11.03
N GLU A 230 14.79 -9.68 -9.76
CA GLU A 230 14.41 -10.94 -9.12
C GLU A 230 13.34 -10.70 -8.07
N LYS A 231 12.19 -11.38 -8.19
CA LYS A 231 11.16 -11.35 -7.14
C LYS A 231 11.57 -12.27 -5.99
N VAL A 232 11.66 -11.72 -4.80
CA VAL A 232 12.16 -12.43 -3.60
C VAL A 232 11.12 -12.57 -2.50
N VAL A 233 10.02 -11.80 -2.56
CA VAL A 233 8.86 -11.89 -1.67
C VAL A 233 7.59 -11.71 -2.49
N GLN A 234 6.55 -12.48 -2.19
CA GLN A 234 5.21 -12.35 -2.76
C GLN A 234 4.18 -12.63 -1.67
N LEU A 235 3.38 -11.63 -1.31
CA LEU A 235 2.30 -11.78 -0.34
C LEU A 235 1.03 -12.36 -0.99
N ALA A 236 0.15 -12.88 -0.13
CA ALA A 236 -1.12 -13.45 -0.55
C ALA A 236 -2.02 -12.39 -1.21
N PRO A 237 -2.69 -12.71 -2.31
CA PRO A 237 -3.73 -11.87 -2.86
C PRO A 237 -5.02 -12.02 -2.04
N PHE A 238 -5.84 -10.97 -2.03
CA PHE A 238 -7.18 -10.92 -1.42
C PHE A 238 -7.24 -11.22 0.10
N ALA A 239 -6.10 -11.11 0.79
CA ALA A 239 -5.98 -11.34 2.23
C ALA A 239 -5.19 -10.23 2.92
N GLU A 240 -5.55 -9.89 4.16
CA GLU A 240 -4.70 -9.07 5.02
C GLU A 240 -3.48 -9.89 5.44
N GLU A 241 -2.31 -9.27 5.39
CA GLU A 241 -1.05 -9.92 5.75
C GLU A 241 -0.06 -8.90 6.29
N ILE A 242 0.67 -9.28 7.34
CA ILE A 242 1.80 -8.52 7.89
C ILE A 242 3.05 -9.36 7.69
N ALA A 243 3.96 -8.90 6.84
CA ALA A 243 5.20 -9.60 6.52
C ALA A 243 6.43 -8.80 6.94
N HIS A 244 7.46 -9.50 7.40
CA HIS A 244 8.74 -8.90 7.75
C HIS A 244 9.76 -9.24 6.67
N VAL A 245 10.45 -8.22 6.16
CA VAL A 245 11.46 -8.36 5.11
C VAL A 245 12.79 -7.83 5.65
N ASP A 246 13.79 -8.69 5.66
CA ASP A 246 15.15 -8.33 6.05
C ASP A 246 15.96 -7.89 4.84
N PHE A 247 16.61 -6.75 4.96
CA PHE A 247 17.54 -6.23 3.99
C PHE A 247 18.96 -6.23 4.57
N THR A 248 19.92 -6.63 3.76
CA THR A 248 21.34 -6.59 4.12
C THR A 248 22.15 -5.88 3.05
N ARG A 249 23.28 -5.31 3.42
CA ARG A 249 24.21 -4.73 2.47
C ARG A 249 24.95 -5.83 1.72
N ALA A 250 24.91 -5.79 0.39
CA ALA A 250 25.70 -6.65 -0.46
C ALA A 250 27.15 -6.13 -0.62
N ALA A 251 28.00 -6.92 -1.25
CA ALA A 251 29.41 -6.57 -1.44
C ALA A 251 29.63 -5.29 -2.29
N ASP A 252 28.67 -4.95 -3.14
CA ASP A 252 28.64 -3.72 -3.94
C ASP A 252 28.18 -2.48 -3.13
N GLY A 253 27.81 -2.67 -1.85
CA GLY A 253 27.29 -1.64 -0.97
C GLY A 253 25.80 -1.37 -1.12
N GLY A 254 25.11 -1.97 -2.08
CA GLY A 254 23.67 -1.86 -2.27
C GLY A 254 22.88 -2.73 -1.28
N TRP A 255 21.63 -2.36 -1.00
CA TRP A 255 20.74 -3.19 -0.20
C TRP A 255 20.17 -4.34 -1.03
N ARG A 256 19.99 -5.50 -0.39
CA ARG A 256 19.31 -6.66 -0.97
C ARG A 256 18.35 -7.24 0.07
N ALA A 257 17.11 -7.45 -0.34
CA ALA A 257 16.12 -8.17 0.47
C ALA A 257 16.46 -9.66 0.52
N ALA A 258 16.33 -10.25 1.69
CA ALA A 258 16.38 -11.70 1.83
C ALA A 258 15.17 -12.35 1.13
N ARG A 259 15.33 -13.59 0.67
CA ARG A 259 14.18 -14.38 0.18
C ARG A 259 13.23 -14.65 1.33
N GLY A 260 11.97 -14.30 1.12
CA GLY A 260 10.87 -14.54 2.04
C GLY A 260 9.84 -15.49 1.46
N GLU A 261 8.62 -15.37 1.95
CA GLU A 261 7.48 -16.13 1.45
C GLU A 261 7.17 -15.79 -0.01
N MET A 262 6.85 -16.83 -0.78
CA MET A 262 6.47 -16.72 -2.19
C MET A 262 5.10 -17.34 -2.40
N THR A 263 4.05 -16.64 -1.93
CA THR A 263 2.68 -17.13 -2.05
C THR A 263 2.29 -17.29 -3.53
N PRO A 264 1.87 -18.49 -3.96
CA PRO A 264 1.39 -18.72 -5.32
C PRO A 264 0.19 -17.82 -5.64
N GLN A 265 0.18 -17.28 -6.85
CA GLN A 265 -0.95 -16.50 -7.31
C GLN A 265 -2.00 -17.42 -7.95
N PRO A 266 -3.31 -17.25 -7.63
CA PRO A 266 -4.38 -18.02 -8.23
C PRO A 266 -4.46 -17.76 -9.75
N ASN A 267 -5.10 -18.66 -10.50
CA ASN A 267 -5.41 -18.39 -11.90
C ASN A 267 -6.48 -17.28 -12.05
N GLU A 268 -6.69 -16.76 -13.26
CA GLU A 268 -7.59 -15.61 -13.49
C GLU A 268 -9.02 -15.85 -12.99
N TRP A 269 -9.58 -17.06 -13.16
CA TRP A 269 -10.95 -17.35 -12.70
C TRP A 269 -11.05 -17.40 -11.18
N GLU A 270 -10.05 -17.94 -10.53
CA GLU A 270 -9.96 -17.94 -9.07
C GLU A 270 -9.78 -16.51 -8.53
N GLN A 271 -8.95 -15.70 -9.21
CA GLN A 271 -8.80 -14.28 -8.86
C GLN A 271 -10.12 -13.51 -8.96
N ASP A 272 -10.87 -13.69 -10.06
CA ASP A 272 -12.20 -13.08 -10.22
C ASP A 272 -13.17 -13.51 -9.11
N TYR A 273 -13.19 -14.80 -8.78
CA TYR A 273 -14.05 -15.34 -7.73
C TYR A 273 -13.69 -14.75 -6.37
N HIS A 274 -12.40 -14.69 -6.02
CA HIS A 274 -11.91 -14.08 -4.79
C HIS A 274 -12.21 -12.59 -4.74
N ALA A 275 -12.04 -11.88 -5.85
CA ALA A 275 -12.33 -10.46 -5.95
C ALA A 275 -13.81 -10.17 -5.67
N ILE A 276 -14.73 -10.90 -6.31
CA ILE A 276 -16.18 -10.71 -6.13
C ILE A 276 -16.60 -11.08 -4.70
N THR A 277 -16.07 -12.18 -4.16
CA THR A 277 -16.37 -12.63 -2.80
C THR A 277 -15.87 -11.61 -1.76
N LEU A 278 -14.64 -11.12 -1.91
CA LEU A 278 -14.07 -10.08 -1.04
C LEU A 278 -14.87 -8.78 -1.13
N GLY A 279 -15.22 -8.35 -2.35
CA GLY A 279 -16.03 -7.15 -2.59
C GLY A 279 -17.37 -7.22 -1.87
N LEU A 280 -18.11 -8.33 -2.01
CA LEU A 280 -19.38 -8.52 -1.34
C LEU A 280 -19.23 -8.56 0.20
N ARG A 281 -18.27 -9.31 0.69
CA ARG A 281 -17.96 -9.40 2.14
C ARG A 281 -17.70 -8.03 2.75
N ASP A 282 -16.85 -7.26 2.12
CA ASP A 282 -16.45 -5.95 2.63
C ASP A 282 -17.56 -4.92 2.48
N TYR A 283 -18.31 -4.94 1.39
CA TYR A 283 -19.49 -4.09 1.24
C TYR A 283 -20.48 -4.30 2.38
N LEU A 284 -20.81 -5.55 2.68
CA LEU A 284 -21.74 -5.89 3.78
C LEU A 284 -21.17 -5.46 5.13
N ARG A 285 -19.92 -5.84 5.42
CA ARG A 285 -19.26 -5.54 6.70
C ARG A 285 -19.13 -4.05 6.95
N LYS A 286 -18.62 -3.31 5.96
CA LYS A 286 -18.36 -1.86 6.07
C LYS A 286 -19.66 -1.03 6.08
N SER A 287 -20.74 -1.57 5.50
CA SER A 287 -22.07 -0.93 5.51
C SER A 287 -22.98 -1.40 6.67
N GLY A 288 -22.50 -2.32 7.53
CA GLY A 288 -23.25 -2.81 8.68
C GLY A 288 -24.35 -3.82 8.36
N PHE A 289 -24.31 -4.46 7.18
CA PHE A 289 -25.24 -5.53 6.80
C PHE A 289 -24.74 -6.89 7.25
N GLY A 290 -25.58 -7.65 7.96
CA GLY A 290 -25.25 -9.01 8.43
C GLY A 290 -25.94 -10.13 7.66
N LYS A 291 -26.80 -9.81 6.67
CA LYS A 291 -27.59 -10.79 5.94
C LYS A 291 -27.73 -10.44 4.47
N VAL A 292 -27.83 -11.48 3.64
CA VAL A 292 -28.12 -11.37 2.21
C VAL A 292 -29.42 -12.12 1.91
N VAL A 293 -30.26 -11.57 1.04
CA VAL A 293 -31.47 -12.20 0.52
C VAL A 293 -31.37 -12.23 -1.00
N LEU A 294 -31.59 -13.39 -1.59
CA LEU A 294 -31.58 -13.56 -3.03
C LEU A 294 -32.75 -14.44 -3.53
N GLY A 295 -33.18 -14.22 -4.76
CA GLY A 295 -34.12 -15.08 -5.45
C GLY A 295 -33.37 -16.21 -6.17
N LEU A 296 -33.55 -17.46 -5.72
CA LEU A 296 -32.93 -18.62 -6.36
C LEU A 296 -33.88 -19.17 -7.45
N SER A 297 -33.62 -18.82 -8.72
CA SER A 297 -34.45 -19.20 -9.86
C SER A 297 -34.22 -20.65 -10.35
N GLY A 298 -33.14 -21.30 -9.89
CA GLY A 298 -32.70 -22.60 -10.37
C GLY A 298 -31.76 -22.53 -11.58
N GLY A 299 -31.47 -21.33 -12.11
CA GLY A 299 -30.45 -21.12 -13.14
C GLY A 299 -29.03 -21.00 -12.60
N ILE A 300 -28.03 -21.14 -13.47
CA ILE A 300 -26.61 -21.11 -13.11
C ILE A 300 -26.21 -19.77 -12.46
N ASP A 301 -26.74 -18.64 -12.93
CA ASP A 301 -26.39 -17.33 -12.43
C ASP A 301 -26.81 -17.17 -10.96
N SER A 302 -28.05 -17.55 -10.65
CA SER A 302 -28.55 -17.47 -9.25
C SER A 302 -27.85 -18.46 -8.34
N ALA A 303 -27.42 -19.64 -8.85
CA ALA A 303 -26.63 -20.61 -8.11
C ALA A 303 -25.23 -20.05 -7.79
N LEU A 304 -24.57 -19.41 -8.77
CA LEU A 304 -23.27 -18.76 -8.58
C LEU A 304 -23.37 -17.62 -7.57
N VAL A 305 -24.40 -16.76 -7.66
CA VAL A 305 -24.63 -15.68 -6.69
C VAL A 305 -24.83 -16.24 -5.28
N ALA A 306 -25.57 -17.37 -5.13
CA ALA A 306 -25.74 -18.02 -3.83
C ALA A 306 -24.43 -18.56 -3.26
N ALA A 307 -23.57 -19.17 -4.09
CA ALA A 307 -22.26 -19.64 -3.66
C ALA A 307 -21.36 -18.48 -3.20
N ILE A 308 -21.27 -17.42 -4.00
CA ILE A 308 -20.49 -16.20 -3.65
C ILE A 308 -21.02 -15.58 -2.34
N ALA A 309 -22.35 -15.51 -2.18
CA ALA A 309 -22.94 -14.97 -0.96
C ALA A 309 -22.61 -15.83 0.27
N ALA A 310 -22.70 -17.17 0.15
CA ALA A 310 -22.33 -18.08 1.24
C ALA A 310 -20.84 -17.94 1.63
N ASP A 311 -19.94 -17.85 0.65
CA ASP A 311 -18.51 -17.68 0.90
C ASP A 311 -18.16 -16.28 1.45
N ALA A 312 -18.96 -15.28 1.12
CA ALA A 312 -18.75 -13.92 1.62
C ALA A 312 -19.20 -13.73 3.07
N VAL A 313 -20.36 -14.31 3.47
CA VAL A 313 -20.96 -14.05 4.80
C VAL A 313 -20.92 -15.26 5.74
N GLY A 314 -20.56 -16.41 5.24
CA GLY A 314 -20.70 -17.67 5.94
C GLY A 314 -22.11 -18.29 5.80
N PRO A 315 -22.31 -19.52 6.29
CA PRO A 315 -23.57 -20.21 6.23
C PRO A 315 -24.63 -19.60 7.15
#